data_ba9fc863a3560ea2de456a98cebcafaa
#
_entry.id   ba9fc863a3560ea2de456a98cebcafaa
#
_cell.length_a   1.000
_cell.length_b   1.000
_cell.length_c   1.000
_cell.angle_alpha   90.00
_cell.angle_beta   90.00
_cell.angle_gamma   90.00
#
_symmetry.space_group_name_H-M   'P 1'
#
loop_
_entity.id
_entity.type
_entity.pdbx_description
1 polymer ?
#
loop_
_entity_poly.entity_id
_entity_poly.type
_entity_poly.pdbx_seq_one_letter_code
_entity_poly.pdbx_strand_id
1 'polypeptide(L)'
;MTPEPPYAMATVVRVDPPVSTRVGDKAVVTGDGRLEGWVGGACAEPIVVREALAALAEGRPRLVRITPAELAATAIPVPEPEPGVVAAVSACPSGGGLEVFVEPVGVAPRMLVCGRTPVAATLARLAELVGYEVTGLGDADLDGVRADAAGPGDAVVVASMGHYDEEALVAALRTRAGYVGLVGSRRRAATVFDELRRRGVADAELARVASPAGLDLGPSTQEEIAVAVLAELIRERHRRAVPPAAPEGSGEPQGGAPVGKVQTATDPVCGMAVAVAEASLTAEHAGRTFWFCSEHCRAAFLRDPTGYPDPAG
;
A
#
# COMPACT_ATOMS: atom_id res chain seq x y z
N MET A 1 10.19 -5.02 29.94
CA MET A 1 9.68 -6.02 28.98
C MET A 1 10.46 -5.79 27.69
N THR A 2 11.32 -6.72 27.30
CA THR A 2 11.93 -6.69 25.96
C THR A 2 10.77 -6.83 24.98
N PRO A 3 10.63 -5.93 23.96
CA PRO A 3 9.62 -6.12 22.94
C PRO A 3 9.87 -7.49 22.25
N GLU A 4 8.80 -8.23 22.02
CA GLU A 4 8.89 -9.42 21.18
C GLU A 4 9.43 -9.04 19.82
N PRO A 5 10.30 -9.87 19.18
CA PRO A 5 10.79 -9.56 17.85
C PRO A 5 9.62 -9.46 16.87
N PRO A 6 9.70 -8.57 15.87
CA PRO A 6 8.63 -8.39 14.91
C PRO A 6 8.36 -9.70 14.14
N TYR A 7 7.09 -9.99 13.93
CA TYR A 7 6.63 -11.15 13.17
C TYR A 7 5.45 -10.76 12.26
N ALA A 8 5.14 -11.60 11.28
CA ALA A 8 3.93 -11.46 10.49
C ALA A 8 2.92 -12.53 10.88
N MET A 9 1.68 -12.11 11.12
CA MET A 9 0.54 -13.00 11.29
C MET A 9 -0.11 -13.26 9.94
N ALA A 10 -0.12 -14.52 9.50
CA ALA A 10 -0.83 -14.95 8.30
C ALA A 10 -2.15 -15.63 8.71
N THR A 11 -3.27 -15.18 8.14
CA THR A 11 -4.61 -15.73 8.41
C THR A 11 -5.28 -16.10 7.10
N VAL A 12 -5.72 -17.34 6.94
CA VAL A 12 -6.53 -17.78 5.79
C VAL A 12 -7.90 -17.15 5.88
N VAL A 13 -8.27 -16.33 4.90
CA VAL A 13 -9.55 -15.60 4.88
C VAL A 13 -10.52 -16.15 3.85
N ARG A 14 -10.01 -16.86 2.84
CA ARG A 14 -10.83 -17.54 1.82
C ARG A 14 -10.14 -18.78 1.31
N VAL A 15 -10.94 -19.76 0.94
CA VAL A 15 -10.47 -21.00 0.29
C VAL A 15 -11.38 -21.35 -0.88
N ASP A 16 -10.75 -21.77 -2.00
CA ASP A 16 -11.43 -22.30 -3.17
C ASP A 16 -10.97 -23.76 -3.33
N PRO A 17 -11.80 -24.76 -2.95
CA PRO A 17 -11.41 -26.18 -2.94
C PRO A 17 -10.96 -26.71 -4.31
N PRO A 18 -10.09 -27.74 -4.34
CA PRO A 18 -9.60 -28.53 -3.21
C PRO A 18 -8.34 -27.95 -2.54
N VAL A 19 -8.39 -27.69 -1.23
CA VAL A 19 -7.27 -27.20 -0.42
C VAL A 19 -7.14 -27.96 0.89
N SER A 20 -5.94 -27.96 1.49
CA SER A 20 -5.65 -28.64 2.76
C SER A 20 -5.77 -27.71 3.99
N THR A 21 -6.35 -26.54 3.83
CA THR A 21 -6.51 -25.51 4.88
C THR A 21 -7.96 -25.04 4.95
N ARG A 22 -8.31 -24.30 5.99
CA ARG A 22 -9.65 -23.74 6.23
C ARG A 22 -9.57 -22.25 6.56
N VAL A 23 -10.65 -21.55 6.30
CA VAL A 23 -10.80 -20.15 6.75
C VAL A 23 -10.62 -20.09 8.27
N GLY A 24 -9.76 -19.16 8.72
CA GLY A 24 -9.39 -18.99 10.11
C GLY A 24 -8.12 -19.73 10.54
N ASP A 25 -7.56 -20.64 9.71
CA ASP A 25 -6.23 -21.21 9.97
C ASP A 25 -5.18 -20.09 9.98
N LYS A 26 -4.19 -20.22 10.87
CA LYS A 26 -3.18 -19.17 11.11
C LYS A 26 -1.78 -19.72 11.18
N ALA A 27 -0.83 -18.88 10.77
CA ALA A 27 0.58 -19.09 11.03
C ALA A 27 1.26 -17.77 11.41
N VAL A 28 2.34 -17.89 12.17
CA VAL A 28 3.28 -16.80 12.45
C VAL A 28 4.50 -16.98 11.58
N VAL A 29 4.96 -15.91 10.94
CA VAL A 29 6.23 -15.90 10.18
C VAL A 29 7.18 -14.93 10.86
N THR A 30 8.31 -15.42 11.33
CA THR A 30 9.36 -14.62 11.96
C THR A 30 10.26 -13.94 10.93
N GLY A 31 11.03 -12.93 11.34
CA GLY A 31 11.89 -12.15 10.45
C GLY A 31 12.99 -12.96 9.75
N ASP A 32 13.34 -14.14 10.27
CA ASP A 32 14.25 -15.11 9.63
C ASP A 32 13.54 -16.05 8.64
N GLY A 33 12.23 -15.90 8.44
CA GLY A 33 11.43 -16.66 7.49
C GLY A 33 10.91 -18.01 8.04
N ARG A 34 11.05 -18.27 9.32
CA ARG A 34 10.47 -19.48 9.94
C ARG A 34 8.96 -19.32 10.07
N LEU A 35 8.21 -20.32 9.60
CA LEU A 35 6.75 -20.37 9.71
C LEU A 35 6.36 -21.35 10.83
N GLU A 36 5.53 -20.89 11.76
CA GLU A 36 4.94 -21.69 12.82
C GLU A 36 3.41 -21.61 12.73
N GLY A 37 2.75 -22.76 12.56
CA GLY A 37 1.31 -22.86 12.35
C GLY A 37 0.94 -23.50 11.03
N TRP A 38 -0.21 -23.16 10.46
CA TRP A 38 -0.69 -23.77 9.22
C TRP A 38 -1.52 -22.81 8.40
N VAL A 39 -1.13 -22.61 7.11
CA VAL A 39 -1.86 -21.77 6.14
C VAL A 39 -1.98 -22.45 4.77
N GLY A 40 -1.68 -23.75 4.71
CA GLY A 40 -1.67 -24.54 3.49
C GLY A 40 -0.37 -25.33 3.35
N GLY A 41 -0.33 -26.28 2.41
CA GLY A 41 0.82 -27.15 2.20
C GLY A 41 1.96 -26.49 1.42
N ALA A 42 2.91 -27.33 0.98
CA ALA A 42 4.19 -26.95 0.35
C ALA A 42 4.07 -26.00 -0.86
N CYS A 43 2.91 -25.89 -1.51
CA CYS A 43 2.71 -24.97 -2.63
C CYS A 43 2.36 -23.53 -2.17
N ALA A 44 1.70 -23.38 -1.01
CA ALA A 44 1.28 -22.08 -0.48
C ALA A 44 2.31 -21.50 0.49
N GLU A 45 2.93 -22.33 1.33
CA GLU A 45 3.86 -21.92 2.37
C GLU A 45 4.99 -21.00 1.89
N PRO A 46 5.75 -21.32 0.83
CA PRO A 46 6.84 -20.43 0.36
C PRO A 46 6.33 -19.07 -0.13
N ILE A 47 5.12 -19.03 -0.69
CA ILE A 47 4.48 -17.78 -1.13
C ILE A 47 4.12 -16.94 0.07
N VAL A 48 3.48 -17.54 1.09
CA VAL A 48 3.10 -16.86 2.32
C VAL A 48 4.34 -16.34 3.07
N VAL A 49 5.40 -17.15 3.20
CA VAL A 49 6.65 -16.72 3.85
C VAL A 49 7.27 -15.54 3.11
N ARG A 50 7.38 -15.58 1.79
CA ARG A 50 7.92 -14.47 1.00
C ARG A 50 7.13 -13.19 1.22
N GLU A 51 5.81 -13.27 1.16
CA GLU A 51 4.95 -12.10 1.31
C GLU A 51 4.90 -11.60 2.77
N ALA A 52 5.07 -12.48 3.74
CA ALA A 52 5.22 -12.14 5.15
C ALA A 52 6.52 -11.35 5.41
N LEU A 53 7.63 -11.80 4.86
CA LEU A 53 8.90 -11.08 4.96
C LEU A 53 8.85 -9.71 4.28
N ALA A 54 8.16 -9.63 3.13
CA ALA A 54 7.94 -8.35 2.46
C ALA A 54 7.01 -7.43 3.27
N ALA A 55 5.95 -7.95 3.90
CA ALA A 55 5.08 -7.19 4.79
C ALA A 55 5.85 -6.63 6.01
N LEU A 56 6.73 -7.44 6.60
CA LEU A 56 7.62 -7.01 7.69
C LEU A 56 8.57 -5.90 7.25
N ALA A 57 9.21 -6.05 6.07
CA ALA A 57 10.15 -5.07 5.56
C ALA A 57 9.50 -3.72 5.20
N GLU A 58 8.23 -3.74 4.81
CA GLU A 58 7.46 -2.55 4.43
C GLU A 58 6.62 -1.98 5.58
N GLY A 59 6.44 -2.74 6.66
CA GLY A 59 5.56 -2.36 7.77
C GLY A 59 4.09 -2.25 7.36
N ARG A 60 3.63 -3.04 6.37
CA ARG A 60 2.28 -2.93 5.78
C ARG A 60 1.62 -4.29 5.62
N PRO A 61 0.32 -4.39 5.96
CA PRO A 61 -0.44 -5.60 5.69
C PRO A 61 -0.69 -5.77 4.19
N ARG A 62 -0.95 -7.01 3.79
CA ARG A 62 -1.30 -7.37 2.42
C ARG A 62 -2.24 -8.57 2.37
N LEU A 63 -3.10 -8.59 1.37
CA LEU A 63 -3.92 -9.74 1.03
C LEU A 63 -3.22 -10.52 -0.09
N VAL A 64 -2.83 -11.76 0.20
CA VAL A 64 -2.16 -12.63 -0.78
C VAL A 64 -3.20 -13.56 -1.38
N ARG A 65 -3.48 -13.37 -2.68
CA ARG A 65 -4.38 -14.22 -3.45
C ARG A 65 -3.55 -15.26 -4.21
N ILE A 66 -3.65 -16.53 -3.81
CA ILE A 66 -2.90 -17.62 -4.41
C ILE A 66 -3.84 -18.41 -5.33
N THR A 67 -3.54 -18.37 -6.64
CA THR A 67 -4.35 -19.02 -7.68
C THR A 67 -3.53 -20.14 -8.35
N PRO A 68 -4.10 -21.30 -8.64
CA PRO A 68 -3.43 -22.35 -9.43
C PRO A 68 -3.07 -21.86 -10.82
N ALA A 69 -1.95 -22.34 -11.37
CA ALA A 69 -1.46 -21.96 -12.69
C ALA A 69 -2.49 -22.21 -13.81
N GLU A 70 -3.24 -23.30 -13.72
CA GLU A 70 -4.27 -23.66 -14.71
C GLU A 70 -5.43 -22.65 -14.73
N LEU A 71 -5.86 -22.16 -13.57
CA LEU A 71 -6.89 -21.13 -13.46
C LEU A 71 -6.36 -19.75 -13.81
N ALA A 72 -5.10 -19.44 -13.49
CA ALA A 72 -4.46 -18.16 -13.84
C ALA A 72 -4.34 -18.00 -15.37
N ALA A 73 -4.14 -19.08 -16.12
CA ALA A 73 -4.04 -19.06 -17.58
C ALA A 73 -5.39 -18.82 -18.27
N THR A 74 -6.51 -19.12 -17.61
CA THR A 74 -7.88 -18.95 -18.14
C THR A 74 -8.60 -17.72 -17.56
N ALA A 75 -8.02 -17.10 -16.54
CA ALA A 75 -8.59 -15.91 -15.92
C ALA A 75 -8.58 -14.73 -16.91
N ILE A 76 -9.72 -14.06 -17.03
CA ILE A 76 -9.81 -12.72 -17.61
C ILE A 76 -8.75 -11.84 -16.91
N PRO A 77 -8.01 -10.99 -17.65
CA PRO A 77 -7.00 -10.13 -17.05
C PRO A 77 -7.56 -9.50 -15.76
N VAL A 78 -6.89 -9.76 -14.63
CA VAL A 78 -7.27 -9.16 -13.36
C VAL A 78 -7.33 -7.66 -13.57
N PRO A 79 -8.43 -6.96 -13.23
CA PRO A 79 -8.43 -5.51 -13.22
C PRO A 79 -7.21 -5.03 -12.43
N GLU A 80 -6.74 -3.81 -12.69
CA GLU A 80 -5.54 -3.21 -12.08
C GLU A 80 -5.35 -3.64 -10.61
N PRO A 81 -4.11 -3.92 -10.18
CA PRO A 81 -3.86 -4.51 -8.87
C PRO A 81 -4.54 -3.68 -7.77
N GLU A 82 -5.48 -4.28 -7.08
CA GLU A 82 -6.13 -3.65 -5.94
C GLU A 82 -5.07 -3.29 -4.88
N PRO A 83 -5.13 -2.10 -4.27
CA PRO A 83 -4.20 -1.69 -3.23
C PRO A 83 -4.10 -2.73 -2.12
N GLY A 84 -2.87 -3.16 -1.80
CA GLY A 84 -2.63 -4.13 -0.75
C GLY A 84 -2.98 -5.58 -1.12
N VAL A 85 -3.39 -5.85 -2.36
CA VAL A 85 -3.61 -7.22 -2.86
C VAL A 85 -2.41 -7.67 -3.70
N VAL A 86 -1.85 -8.82 -3.37
CA VAL A 86 -0.78 -9.47 -4.10
C VAL A 86 -1.31 -10.74 -4.75
N ALA A 87 -1.32 -10.78 -6.07
CA ALA A 87 -1.63 -11.98 -6.82
C ALA A 87 -0.38 -12.86 -6.94
N ALA A 88 -0.52 -14.12 -6.58
CA ALA A 88 0.53 -15.13 -6.70
C ALA A 88 -0.01 -16.39 -7.38
N VAL A 89 0.81 -16.98 -8.24
CA VAL A 89 0.47 -18.23 -8.93
C VAL A 89 1.18 -19.38 -8.24
N SER A 90 0.43 -20.43 -7.91
CA SER A 90 1.00 -21.67 -7.38
C SER A 90 1.03 -22.76 -8.44
N ALA A 91 2.11 -23.53 -8.45
CA ALA A 91 2.23 -24.74 -9.28
C ALA A 91 1.57 -25.97 -8.62
N CYS A 92 0.51 -25.75 -7.82
CA CYS A 92 -0.13 -26.83 -7.06
C CYS A 92 -0.97 -27.73 -7.99
N PRO A 93 -0.68 -29.02 -8.07
CA PRO A 93 -1.44 -29.94 -8.92
C PRO A 93 -2.86 -30.21 -8.41
N SER A 94 -3.19 -29.82 -7.18
CA SER A 94 -4.55 -29.99 -6.62
C SER A 94 -5.58 -29.01 -7.17
N GLY A 95 -5.15 -27.93 -7.83
CA GLY A 95 -6.05 -26.98 -8.49
C GLY A 95 -6.84 -26.05 -7.57
N GLY A 96 -6.62 -26.07 -6.26
CA GLY A 96 -7.29 -25.20 -5.29
C GLY A 96 -6.61 -23.84 -5.11
N GLY A 97 -7.41 -22.81 -4.80
CA GLY A 97 -6.95 -21.45 -4.49
C GLY A 97 -7.21 -21.06 -3.04
N LEU A 98 -6.49 -20.04 -2.57
CA LEU A 98 -6.73 -19.46 -1.24
C LEU A 98 -6.33 -17.99 -1.19
N GLU A 99 -6.96 -17.24 -0.26
CA GLU A 99 -6.55 -15.90 0.09
C GLU A 99 -6.07 -15.87 1.54
N VAL A 100 -4.90 -15.27 1.75
CA VAL A 100 -4.24 -15.16 3.05
C VAL A 100 -4.02 -13.70 3.36
N PHE A 101 -4.59 -13.21 4.45
CA PHE A 101 -4.28 -11.89 4.98
C PHE A 101 -3.01 -11.98 5.82
N VAL A 102 -2.02 -11.17 5.46
CA VAL A 102 -0.72 -11.11 6.12
C VAL A 102 -0.56 -9.76 6.78
N GLU A 103 -0.42 -9.76 8.10
CA GLU A 103 -0.33 -8.56 8.93
C GLU A 103 1.01 -8.52 9.67
N PRO A 104 1.87 -7.49 9.47
CA PRO A 104 3.07 -7.31 10.27
C PRO A 104 2.72 -6.83 11.68
N VAL A 105 3.31 -7.46 12.69
CA VAL A 105 3.09 -7.15 14.10
C VAL A 105 4.42 -6.76 14.74
N GLY A 106 4.40 -5.71 15.56
CA GLY A 106 5.60 -5.23 16.28
C GLY A 106 6.58 -4.46 15.37
N VAL A 107 6.17 -4.05 14.16
CA VAL A 107 6.99 -3.22 13.25
C VAL A 107 6.56 -1.76 13.41
N ALA A 108 7.36 -0.98 14.11
CA ALA A 108 7.23 0.47 14.10
C ALA A 108 7.99 1.05 12.89
N PRO A 109 7.41 2.00 12.13
CA PRO A 109 8.15 2.71 11.10
C PRO A 109 9.28 3.52 11.74
N ARG A 110 10.44 3.55 11.10
CA ARG A 110 11.60 4.30 11.61
C ARG A 110 11.67 5.68 10.95
N MET A 111 12.18 6.65 11.71
CA MET A 111 12.49 7.97 11.20
C MET A 111 13.91 8.37 11.58
N LEU A 112 14.77 8.58 10.58
CA LEU A 112 16.09 9.17 10.79
C LEU A 112 15.96 10.69 10.63
N VAL A 113 16.34 11.45 11.66
CA VAL A 113 16.29 12.92 11.64
C VAL A 113 17.71 13.45 11.67
N CYS A 114 18.18 14.01 10.54
CA CYS A 114 19.51 14.59 10.40
C CYS A 114 19.47 16.07 10.78
N GLY A 115 19.93 16.42 11.95
CA GLY A 115 19.96 17.80 12.45
C GLY A 115 19.73 17.91 13.95
N ARG A 116 20.20 19.04 14.51
CA ARG A 116 20.01 19.40 15.94
C ARG A 116 19.26 20.74 16.08
N THR A 117 18.40 21.02 15.12
CA THR A 117 17.63 22.27 15.04
C THR A 117 16.32 22.17 15.84
N PRO A 118 15.66 23.28 16.18
CA PRO A 118 14.35 23.25 16.82
C PRO A 118 13.30 22.45 16.01
N VAL A 119 13.32 22.57 14.66
CA VAL A 119 12.46 21.75 13.78
C VAL A 119 12.76 20.26 13.98
N ALA A 120 14.04 19.86 13.94
CA ALA A 120 14.44 18.47 14.11
C ALA A 120 14.00 17.91 15.46
N ALA A 121 14.19 18.67 16.55
CA ALA A 121 13.81 18.27 17.88
C ALA A 121 12.27 18.14 18.04
N THR A 122 11.52 19.07 17.49
CA THR A 122 10.06 19.04 17.53
C THR A 122 9.52 17.91 16.67
N LEU A 123 10.06 17.72 15.45
CA LEU A 123 9.67 16.62 14.56
C LEU A 123 9.90 15.26 15.20
N ALA A 124 11.07 15.06 15.83
CA ALA A 124 11.38 13.82 16.53
C ALA A 124 10.32 13.47 17.59
N ARG A 125 9.99 14.42 18.46
CA ARG A 125 8.97 14.25 19.51
C ARG A 125 7.58 13.97 18.95
N LEU A 126 7.17 14.67 17.90
CA LEU A 126 5.87 14.46 17.25
C LEU A 126 5.81 13.09 16.56
N ALA A 127 6.88 12.68 15.92
CA ALA A 127 6.98 11.38 15.25
C ALA A 127 6.88 10.22 16.26
N GLU A 128 7.54 10.30 17.42
CA GLU A 128 7.40 9.32 18.49
C GLU A 128 5.95 9.19 18.98
N LEU A 129 5.24 10.31 19.12
CA LEU A 129 3.83 10.32 19.56
C LEU A 129 2.89 9.62 18.58
N VAL A 130 3.24 9.57 17.28
CA VAL A 130 2.47 8.88 16.26
C VAL A 130 3.06 7.52 15.86
N GLY A 131 3.95 6.97 16.72
CA GLY A 131 4.40 5.59 16.65
C GLY A 131 5.63 5.33 15.79
N TYR A 132 6.44 6.35 15.46
CA TYR A 132 7.75 6.14 14.83
C TYR A 132 8.84 5.83 15.87
N GLU A 133 9.74 4.91 15.50
CA GLU A 133 11.06 4.83 16.16
C GLU A 133 11.97 5.90 15.56
N VAL A 134 12.37 6.89 16.40
CA VAL A 134 13.16 8.02 15.91
C VAL A 134 14.64 7.87 16.29
N THR A 135 15.51 8.07 15.31
CA THR A 135 16.96 8.17 15.50
C THR A 135 17.45 9.53 15.03
N GLY A 136 18.00 10.32 15.96
CA GLY A 136 18.65 11.59 15.62
C GLY A 136 20.07 11.35 15.14
N LEU A 137 20.44 11.95 14.00
CA LEU A 137 21.78 11.86 13.41
C LEU A 137 22.44 13.24 13.37
N GLY A 138 23.65 13.34 13.89
CA GLY A 138 24.54 14.47 13.69
C GLY A 138 25.46 14.25 12.49
N ASP A 139 26.30 15.24 12.18
CA ASP A 139 27.27 15.16 11.09
C ASP A 139 28.20 13.94 11.20
N ALA A 140 28.73 13.69 12.40
CA ALA A 140 29.63 12.57 12.67
C ALA A 140 28.99 11.17 12.51
N ASP A 141 27.66 11.08 12.47
CA ASP A 141 26.94 9.81 12.38
C ASP A 141 26.66 9.40 10.93
N LEU A 142 26.79 10.33 9.98
CA LEU A 142 26.36 10.14 8.58
C LEU A 142 27.16 9.08 7.83
N ASP A 143 28.46 8.98 8.09
CA ASP A 143 29.34 7.98 7.45
C ASP A 143 28.97 6.55 7.85
N GLY A 144 28.35 6.38 9.03
CA GLY A 144 27.87 5.10 9.53
C GLY A 144 26.49 4.68 8.98
N VAL A 145 25.79 5.53 8.22
CA VAL A 145 24.46 5.21 7.68
C VAL A 145 24.58 4.18 6.56
N ARG A 146 24.08 2.98 6.84
CA ARG A 146 24.05 1.86 5.89
C ARG A 146 22.82 1.92 5.00
N ALA A 147 22.86 1.21 3.86
CA ALA A 147 21.73 1.13 2.93
C ALA A 147 20.47 0.51 3.55
N ASP A 148 20.62 -0.31 4.58
CA ASP A 148 19.55 -0.97 5.33
C ASP A 148 19.08 -0.18 6.57
N ALA A 149 19.67 1.00 6.83
CA ALA A 149 19.28 1.85 7.97
C ALA A 149 17.82 2.33 7.90
N ALA A 150 17.29 2.49 6.68
CA ALA A 150 15.88 2.81 6.44
C ALA A 150 15.34 2.06 5.22
N GLY A 151 14.15 1.47 5.35
CA GLY A 151 13.45 0.70 4.32
C GLY A 151 12.28 1.46 3.69
N PRO A 152 11.49 0.80 2.83
CA PRO A 152 10.37 1.45 2.11
C PRO A 152 9.26 2.02 3.00
N GLY A 153 9.13 1.50 4.24
CA GLY A 153 8.17 2.00 5.25
C GLY A 153 8.70 3.18 6.08
N ASP A 154 10.00 3.45 5.99
CA ASP A 154 10.72 4.39 6.85
C ASP A 154 10.91 5.77 6.19
N ALA A 155 11.33 6.75 6.99
CA ALA A 155 11.57 8.12 6.55
C ALA A 155 12.97 8.60 6.95
N VAL A 156 13.56 9.46 6.12
CA VAL A 156 14.74 10.26 6.46
C VAL A 156 14.42 11.72 6.25
N VAL A 157 14.62 12.54 7.28
CA VAL A 157 14.37 13.98 7.20
C VAL A 157 15.65 14.74 7.53
N VAL A 158 16.12 15.54 6.57
CA VAL A 158 17.25 16.43 6.71
C VAL A 158 16.78 17.81 7.15
N ALA A 159 17.15 18.19 8.37
CA ALA A 159 16.79 19.45 9.03
C ALA A 159 18.03 20.09 9.70
N SER A 160 19.18 20.09 9.00
CA SER A 160 20.45 20.61 9.51
C SER A 160 20.60 22.12 9.37
N MET A 161 19.66 22.78 8.69
CA MET A 161 19.67 24.24 8.39
C MET A 161 20.95 24.71 7.68
N GLY A 162 21.48 23.88 6.78
CA GLY A 162 22.64 24.22 5.97
C GLY A 162 24.00 23.87 6.55
N HIS A 163 24.06 23.19 7.68
CA HIS A 163 25.34 22.79 8.27
C HIS A 163 25.97 21.60 7.53
N TYR A 164 25.17 20.62 7.13
CA TYR A 164 25.61 19.40 6.44
C TYR A 164 24.47 18.76 5.61
N ASP A 165 23.66 19.60 4.94
CA ASP A 165 22.53 19.14 4.14
C ASP A 165 22.96 18.17 3.03
N GLU A 166 24.09 18.46 2.37
CA GLU A 166 24.62 17.71 1.25
C GLU A 166 25.06 16.29 1.69
N GLU A 167 25.82 16.20 2.77
CA GLU A 167 26.29 14.93 3.35
C GLU A 167 25.12 14.10 3.86
N ALA A 168 24.17 14.73 4.54
CA ALA A 168 22.96 14.08 5.04
C ALA A 168 22.10 13.53 3.91
N LEU A 169 21.91 14.27 2.81
CA LEU A 169 21.17 13.78 1.65
C LEU A 169 21.89 12.64 0.94
N VAL A 170 23.23 12.69 0.80
CA VAL A 170 24.01 11.56 0.26
C VAL A 170 23.78 10.31 1.11
N ALA A 171 23.84 10.44 2.43
CA ALA A 171 23.57 9.33 3.34
C ALA A 171 22.12 8.83 3.22
N ALA A 172 21.13 9.73 3.17
CA ALA A 172 19.72 9.40 3.01
C ALA A 172 19.42 8.66 1.71
N LEU A 173 19.99 9.11 0.58
CA LEU A 173 19.78 8.54 -0.74
C LEU A 173 20.42 7.15 -0.91
N ARG A 174 21.42 6.79 -0.09
CA ARG A 174 21.96 5.42 -0.02
C ARG A 174 20.95 4.43 0.56
N THR A 175 20.01 4.91 1.40
CA THR A 175 18.97 4.07 2.01
C THR A 175 17.84 3.80 1.02
N ARG A 176 16.98 2.81 1.39
CA ARG A 176 15.75 2.53 0.67
C ARG A 176 14.54 3.22 1.30
N ALA A 177 14.78 4.30 2.05
CA ALA A 177 13.72 5.05 2.70
C ALA A 177 12.59 5.40 1.73
N GLY A 178 11.37 5.16 2.16
CA GLY A 178 10.20 5.50 1.39
C GLY A 178 10.00 7.02 1.28
N TYR A 179 10.41 7.79 2.26
CA TYR A 179 10.36 9.25 2.25
C TYR A 179 11.74 9.82 2.56
N VAL A 180 12.20 10.75 1.74
CA VAL A 180 13.39 11.56 2.01
C VAL A 180 12.98 13.02 1.90
N GLY A 181 13.10 13.78 2.99
CA GLY A 181 12.71 15.18 3.04
C GLY A 181 13.88 16.11 3.36
N LEU A 182 13.98 17.26 2.67
CA LEU A 182 14.90 18.34 3.00
C LEU A 182 14.11 19.55 3.51
N VAL A 183 14.31 19.90 4.78
CA VAL A 183 13.74 21.09 5.39
C VAL A 183 14.58 22.30 5.01
N GLY A 184 14.00 23.20 4.23
CA GLY A 184 14.65 24.40 3.76
C GLY A 184 13.85 25.16 2.72
N SER A 185 14.28 26.37 2.35
CA SER A 185 13.64 27.12 1.30
C SER A 185 13.92 26.50 -0.08
N ARG A 186 13.04 26.77 -1.07
CA ARG A 186 13.25 26.36 -2.47
C ARG A 186 14.60 26.81 -3.02
N ARG A 187 15.04 28.03 -2.65
CA ARG A 187 16.35 28.55 -3.06
C ARG A 187 17.49 27.73 -2.46
N ARG A 188 17.41 27.36 -1.17
CA ARG A 188 18.41 26.52 -0.52
C ARG A 188 18.45 25.13 -1.17
N ALA A 189 17.32 24.53 -1.39
CA ALA A 189 17.20 23.23 -2.03
C ALA A 189 17.86 23.19 -3.42
N ALA A 190 17.63 24.23 -4.24
CA ALA A 190 18.26 24.32 -5.56
C ALA A 190 19.80 24.33 -5.44
N THR A 191 20.37 25.09 -4.50
CA THR A 191 21.82 25.15 -4.26
C THR A 191 22.37 23.80 -3.84
N VAL A 192 21.69 23.11 -2.91
CA VAL A 192 22.08 21.77 -2.44
C VAL A 192 22.03 20.75 -3.58
N PHE A 193 20.97 20.76 -4.39
CA PHE A 193 20.83 19.85 -5.53
C PHE A 193 21.90 20.09 -6.61
N ASP A 194 22.25 21.35 -6.88
CA ASP A 194 23.32 21.66 -7.82
C ASP A 194 24.69 21.17 -7.33
N GLU A 195 24.95 21.23 -6.02
CA GLU A 195 26.15 20.63 -5.43
C GLU A 195 26.14 19.11 -5.53
N LEU A 196 25.00 18.45 -5.22
CA LEU A 196 24.86 17.00 -5.32
C LEU A 196 25.06 16.50 -6.75
N ARG A 197 24.54 17.23 -7.77
CA ARG A 197 24.80 16.92 -9.18
C ARG A 197 26.29 16.99 -9.51
N ARG A 198 27.00 18.02 -9.01
CA ARG A 198 28.44 18.14 -9.19
C ARG A 198 29.22 17.00 -8.54
N ARG A 199 28.70 16.42 -7.45
CA ARG A 199 29.24 15.22 -6.79
C ARG A 199 28.81 13.91 -7.48
N GLY A 200 28.06 13.96 -8.59
CA GLY A 200 27.67 12.80 -9.39
C GLY A 200 26.37 12.11 -8.97
N VAL A 201 25.55 12.74 -8.11
CA VAL A 201 24.23 12.19 -7.77
C VAL A 201 23.29 12.39 -8.96
N ALA A 202 22.67 11.29 -9.41
CA ALA A 202 21.78 11.31 -10.57
C ALA A 202 20.46 12.06 -10.29
N ASP A 203 19.89 12.71 -11.30
CA ASP A 203 18.61 13.42 -11.18
C ASP A 203 17.46 12.50 -10.74
N ALA A 204 17.49 11.23 -11.12
CA ALA A 204 16.51 10.25 -10.66
C ALA A 204 16.56 10.02 -9.15
N GLU A 205 17.75 10.07 -8.53
CA GLU A 205 17.91 10.00 -7.08
C GLU A 205 17.45 11.30 -6.41
N LEU A 206 17.80 12.45 -6.97
CA LEU A 206 17.36 13.75 -6.45
C LEU A 206 15.84 13.92 -6.51
N ALA A 207 15.18 13.32 -7.50
CA ALA A 207 13.71 13.31 -7.61
C ALA A 207 13.00 12.57 -6.46
N ARG A 208 13.71 11.74 -5.69
CA ARG A 208 13.19 11.09 -4.48
C ARG A 208 13.08 12.04 -3.29
N VAL A 209 13.73 13.22 -3.36
CA VAL A 209 13.79 14.16 -2.24
C VAL A 209 12.61 15.13 -2.30
N ALA A 210 11.72 15.07 -1.32
CA ALA A 210 10.70 16.08 -1.09
C ALA A 210 11.37 17.38 -0.61
N SER A 211 11.28 18.45 -1.39
CA SER A 211 11.88 19.72 -1.02
C SER A 211 11.15 20.92 -1.68
N PRO A 212 10.76 21.91 -0.90
CA PRO A 212 10.79 21.96 0.57
C PRO A 212 9.97 20.84 1.20
N ALA A 213 10.50 20.20 2.26
CA ALA A 213 9.76 19.18 2.99
C ALA A 213 8.63 19.82 3.79
N GLY A 214 7.45 19.19 3.74
CA GLY A 214 6.25 19.62 4.45
C GLY A 214 5.20 20.24 3.56
N LEU A 215 3.96 20.23 4.06
CA LEU A 215 2.84 20.92 3.43
C LEU A 215 3.09 22.43 3.46
N ASP A 216 2.76 23.12 2.38
CA ASP A 216 2.85 24.58 2.32
C ASP A 216 1.73 25.20 3.18
N LEU A 217 2.08 25.65 4.38
CA LEU A 217 1.18 26.32 5.32
C LEU A 217 1.37 27.86 5.31
N GLY A 218 2.20 28.38 4.39
CA GLY A 218 2.62 29.77 4.40
C GLY A 218 3.72 30.06 5.44
N PRO A 219 3.89 31.31 5.87
CA PRO A 219 4.87 31.69 6.89
C PRO A 219 4.61 30.95 8.20
N SER A 220 5.57 30.16 8.68
CA SER A 220 5.39 29.22 9.78
C SER A 220 6.51 29.31 10.80
N THR A 221 6.20 29.00 12.06
CA THR A 221 7.21 28.78 13.12
C THR A 221 7.96 27.47 12.90
N GLN A 222 9.02 27.25 13.69
CA GLN A 222 9.82 26.00 13.61
C GLN A 222 8.96 24.78 13.96
N GLU A 223 8.05 24.94 14.92
CA GLU A 223 7.13 23.90 15.39
C GLU A 223 6.08 23.58 14.31
N GLU A 224 5.53 24.58 13.64
CA GLU A 224 4.56 24.44 12.56
C GLU A 224 5.21 23.77 11.33
N ILE A 225 6.47 24.06 11.03
CA ILE A 225 7.24 23.36 9.99
C ILE A 225 7.35 21.88 10.34
N ALA A 226 7.64 21.52 11.59
CA ALA A 226 7.70 20.12 12.03
C ALA A 226 6.34 19.40 11.85
N VAL A 227 5.23 20.07 12.17
CA VAL A 227 3.88 19.55 11.93
C VAL A 227 3.62 19.35 10.43
N ALA A 228 3.98 20.34 9.60
CA ALA A 228 3.81 20.28 8.14
C ALA A 228 4.59 19.10 7.53
N VAL A 229 5.83 18.89 7.96
CA VAL A 229 6.67 17.77 7.52
C VAL A 229 6.03 16.43 7.92
N LEU A 230 5.59 16.28 9.16
CA LEU A 230 4.94 15.07 9.63
C LEU A 230 3.63 14.78 8.87
N ALA A 231 2.83 15.81 8.63
CA ALA A 231 1.58 15.70 7.87
C ALA A 231 1.84 15.27 6.41
N GLU A 232 2.84 15.83 5.75
CA GLU A 232 3.25 15.41 4.40
C GLU A 232 3.69 13.95 4.40
N LEU A 233 4.55 13.55 5.33
CA LEU A 233 5.04 12.20 5.46
C LEU A 233 3.90 11.19 5.67
N ILE A 234 2.93 11.49 6.52
CA ILE A 234 1.73 10.67 6.72
C ILE A 234 0.93 10.58 5.42
N ARG A 235 0.72 11.70 4.72
CA ARG A 235 0.04 11.72 3.41
C ARG A 235 0.75 10.82 2.39
N GLU A 236 2.08 10.94 2.26
CA GLU A 236 2.86 10.15 1.31
C GLU A 236 2.86 8.64 1.67
N ARG A 237 2.87 8.32 2.96
CA ARG A 237 2.73 6.94 3.43
C ARG A 237 1.38 6.34 3.01
N HIS A 238 0.29 7.10 3.16
CA HIS A 238 -1.05 6.65 2.74
C HIS A 238 -1.20 6.59 1.22
N ARG A 239 -0.63 7.53 0.47
CA ARG A 239 -0.63 7.49 -1.00
C ARG A 239 0.06 6.25 -1.56
N ARG A 240 1.13 5.80 -0.92
CA ARG A 240 1.84 4.57 -1.32
C ARG A 240 1.10 3.31 -0.91
N ALA A 241 0.24 3.39 0.09
CA ALA A 241 -0.63 2.29 0.50
C ALA A 241 -1.84 2.12 -0.45
N VAL A 242 -2.22 3.20 -1.15
CA VAL A 242 -3.29 3.22 -2.16
C VAL A 242 -2.65 3.61 -3.49
N PRO A 243 -2.61 2.76 -4.53
CA PRO A 243 -2.22 3.21 -5.86
C PRO A 243 -3.10 4.41 -6.24
N PRO A 244 -2.56 5.39 -7.01
CA PRO A 244 -3.36 6.53 -7.44
C PRO A 244 -4.59 5.99 -8.17
N ALA A 245 -5.78 6.34 -7.67
CA ALA A 245 -6.96 6.32 -8.50
C ALA A 245 -6.61 7.12 -9.77
N ALA A 246 -6.89 6.56 -10.93
CA ALA A 246 -6.66 7.25 -12.18
C ALA A 246 -7.22 8.67 -12.06
N PRO A 247 -6.50 9.72 -12.49
CA PRO A 247 -6.99 11.08 -12.37
C PRO A 247 -8.34 11.17 -13.05
N GLU A 248 -9.36 11.65 -12.35
CA GLU A 248 -10.60 12.11 -12.95
C GLU A 248 -10.23 13.32 -13.82
N GLY A 249 -9.67 13.03 -14.99
CA GLY A 249 -9.26 14.02 -15.97
C GLY A 249 -10.39 14.25 -16.94
N SER A 250 -10.93 15.44 -16.94
CA SER A 250 -11.59 16.06 -18.07
C SER A 250 -10.59 16.13 -19.24
N GLY A 251 -10.48 15.07 -20.02
CA GLY A 251 -9.66 14.97 -21.23
C GLY A 251 -10.22 13.86 -22.09
N GLU A 252 -10.74 14.19 -23.28
CA GLU A 252 -11.21 13.23 -24.26
C GLU A 252 -10.13 12.19 -24.55
N PRO A 253 -10.45 10.87 -24.56
CA PRO A 253 -9.48 9.84 -24.89
C PRO A 253 -9.27 9.80 -26.40
N GLN A 254 -8.07 10.18 -26.85
CA GLN A 254 -7.60 9.84 -28.17
C GLN A 254 -7.12 8.40 -28.19
N GLY A 255 -7.86 7.53 -28.89
CA GLY A 255 -7.39 6.34 -29.59
C GLY A 255 -6.68 5.25 -28.80
N GLY A 256 -7.36 4.59 -27.86
CA GLY A 256 -7.03 3.25 -27.40
C GLY A 256 -8.28 2.37 -27.55
N ALA A 257 -8.11 1.10 -27.98
CA ALA A 257 -9.22 0.19 -28.21
C ALA A 257 -10.11 0.09 -26.94
N PRO A 258 -11.44 0.06 -27.06
CA PRO A 258 -12.33 0.10 -25.92
C PRO A 258 -12.21 -1.20 -25.10
N VAL A 259 -11.61 -1.12 -23.94
CA VAL A 259 -11.83 -2.09 -22.86
C VAL A 259 -13.30 -1.92 -22.51
N GLY A 260 -14.13 -2.95 -22.76
CA GLY A 260 -15.57 -2.88 -22.62
C GLY A 260 -15.98 -2.35 -21.24
N LYS A 261 -16.73 -1.26 -21.24
CA LYS A 261 -17.43 -0.78 -20.04
C LYS A 261 -18.28 -1.93 -19.53
N VAL A 262 -18.03 -2.42 -18.33
CA VAL A 262 -18.93 -3.37 -17.68
C VAL A 262 -20.28 -2.66 -17.58
N GLN A 263 -21.26 -3.16 -18.33
CA GLN A 263 -22.63 -2.67 -18.19
C GLN A 263 -23.12 -3.04 -16.80
N THR A 264 -23.71 -2.08 -16.11
CA THR A 264 -24.34 -2.30 -14.80
C THR A 264 -25.83 -2.08 -14.91
N ALA A 265 -26.60 -2.88 -14.17
CA ALA A 265 -28.02 -2.70 -13.97
C ALA A 265 -28.31 -2.49 -12.48
N THR A 266 -29.43 -1.87 -12.16
CA THR A 266 -29.85 -1.68 -10.77
C THR A 266 -30.77 -2.84 -10.37
N ASP A 267 -30.46 -3.51 -9.25
CA ASP A 267 -31.33 -4.51 -8.64
C ASP A 267 -32.64 -3.82 -8.16
N PRO A 268 -33.82 -4.20 -8.69
CA PRO A 268 -35.06 -3.52 -8.40
C PRO A 268 -35.52 -3.70 -6.94
N VAL A 269 -34.97 -4.69 -6.22
CA VAL A 269 -35.38 -5.00 -4.84
C VAL A 269 -34.60 -4.17 -3.83
N CYS A 270 -33.30 -4.01 -4.02
CA CYS A 270 -32.44 -3.33 -3.04
C CYS A 270 -31.70 -2.09 -3.57
N GLY A 271 -31.82 -1.77 -4.86
CA GLY A 271 -31.19 -0.60 -5.46
C GLY A 271 -29.67 -0.74 -5.72
N MET A 272 -29.08 -1.92 -5.50
CA MET A 272 -27.67 -2.15 -5.71
C MET A 272 -27.32 -2.22 -7.20
N ALA A 273 -26.17 -1.62 -7.59
CA ALA A 273 -25.64 -1.78 -8.94
C ALA A 273 -25.08 -3.19 -9.12
N VAL A 274 -25.50 -3.88 -10.17
CA VAL A 274 -25.13 -5.26 -10.52
C VAL A 274 -24.48 -5.25 -11.90
N ALA A 275 -23.39 -5.97 -12.08
CA ALA A 275 -22.80 -6.15 -13.40
C ALA A 275 -23.74 -6.95 -14.32
N VAL A 276 -23.90 -6.49 -15.55
CA VAL A 276 -24.64 -7.22 -16.61
C VAL A 276 -23.65 -8.18 -17.26
N ALA A 277 -23.65 -9.42 -16.80
CA ALA A 277 -22.78 -10.49 -17.30
C ALA A 277 -23.59 -11.78 -17.46
N GLU A 278 -23.07 -12.72 -18.25
CA GLU A 278 -23.72 -13.99 -18.53
C GLU A 278 -23.96 -14.82 -17.24
N ALA A 279 -23.07 -14.70 -16.27
CA ALA A 279 -23.15 -15.36 -14.97
C ALA A 279 -24.01 -14.60 -13.93
N SER A 280 -24.57 -13.44 -14.26
CA SER A 280 -25.34 -12.64 -13.32
C SER A 280 -26.72 -13.27 -13.06
N LEU A 281 -27.17 -13.15 -11.82
CA LEU A 281 -28.52 -13.61 -11.46
C LEU A 281 -29.58 -12.77 -12.18
N THR A 282 -30.44 -13.42 -12.97
CA THR A 282 -31.46 -12.74 -13.76
C THR A 282 -32.84 -13.34 -13.58
N ALA A 283 -33.87 -12.56 -13.88
CA ALA A 283 -35.23 -13.02 -14.10
C ALA A 283 -35.89 -12.23 -15.24
N GLU A 284 -36.79 -12.87 -15.98
CA GLU A 284 -37.57 -12.21 -17.00
C GLU A 284 -38.97 -11.88 -16.51
N HIS A 285 -39.43 -10.65 -16.74
CA HIS A 285 -40.80 -10.25 -16.47
C HIS A 285 -41.26 -9.24 -17.52
N ALA A 286 -42.49 -9.44 -18.07
CA ALA A 286 -43.05 -8.58 -19.10
C ALA A 286 -42.16 -8.35 -20.34
N GLY A 287 -41.35 -9.35 -20.73
CA GLY A 287 -40.43 -9.29 -21.88
C GLY A 287 -39.15 -8.51 -21.62
N ARG A 288 -38.81 -8.23 -20.36
CA ARG A 288 -37.60 -7.54 -19.93
C ARG A 288 -36.79 -8.40 -18.98
N THR A 289 -35.47 -8.29 -19.04
CA THR A 289 -34.52 -8.95 -18.13
C THR A 289 -34.17 -8.02 -17.00
N PHE A 290 -34.24 -8.53 -15.77
CA PHE A 290 -33.82 -7.86 -14.54
C PHE A 290 -32.61 -8.59 -13.94
N TRP A 291 -31.69 -7.83 -13.31
CA TRP A 291 -30.47 -8.33 -12.71
C TRP A 291 -30.50 -8.18 -11.20
N PHE A 292 -29.99 -9.15 -10.46
CA PHE A 292 -30.06 -9.21 -9.01
C PHE A 292 -28.71 -9.42 -8.36
N CYS A 293 -28.47 -8.77 -7.23
CA CYS A 293 -27.24 -8.88 -6.45
C CYS A 293 -27.16 -10.21 -5.66
N SER A 294 -28.30 -10.88 -5.43
CA SER A 294 -28.38 -12.11 -4.64
C SER A 294 -29.60 -12.95 -5.00
N GLU A 295 -29.56 -14.25 -4.69
CA GLU A 295 -30.70 -15.14 -4.83
C GLU A 295 -31.92 -14.70 -3.96
N HIS A 296 -31.62 -14.03 -2.83
CA HIS A 296 -32.67 -13.49 -1.97
C HIS A 296 -33.49 -12.39 -2.69
N CYS A 297 -32.81 -11.43 -3.33
CA CYS A 297 -33.47 -10.36 -4.10
C CYS A 297 -34.21 -10.94 -5.30
N ARG A 298 -33.59 -11.87 -6.04
CA ARG A 298 -34.26 -12.56 -7.15
C ARG A 298 -35.52 -13.30 -6.72
N ALA A 299 -35.48 -14.05 -5.62
CA ALA A 299 -36.63 -14.75 -5.09
C ALA A 299 -37.71 -13.80 -4.57
N ALA A 300 -37.35 -12.65 -4.01
CA ALA A 300 -38.30 -11.62 -3.59
C ALA A 300 -39.01 -11.01 -4.80
N PHE A 301 -38.29 -10.67 -5.86
CA PHE A 301 -38.85 -10.16 -7.11
C PHE A 301 -39.83 -11.18 -7.76
N LEU A 302 -39.43 -12.44 -7.86
CA LEU A 302 -40.24 -13.48 -8.48
C LEU A 302 -41.58 -13.75 -7.73
N ARG A 303 -41.65 -13.42 -6.43
CA ARG A 303 -42.90 -13.53 -5.64
C ARG A 303 -43.91 -12.43 -5.96
N ASP A 304 -43.42 -11.21 -6.22
CA ASP A 304 -44.28 -10.06 -6.57
C ASP A 304 -43.50 -9.09 -7.51
N PRO A 305 -43.43 -9.41 -8.81
CA PRO A 305 -42.67 -8.59 -9.77
C PRO A 305 -43.24 -7.19 -9.97
N THR A 306 -44.52 -6.99 -9.65
CA THR A 306 -45.22 -5.69 -9.83
C THR A 306 -45.01 -4.75 -8.64
N GLY A 307 -44.56 -5.27 -7.50
CA GLY A 307 -44.30 -4.51 -6.27
C GLY A 307 -42.99 -3.68 -6.29
N TYR A 308 -42.17 -3.83 -7.32
CA TYR A 308 -40.87 -3.16 -7.40
C TYR A 308 -40.85 -2.15 -8.55
N PRO A 309 -40.31 -0.94 -8.32
CA PRO A 309 -40.23 0.10 -9.36
C PRO A 309 -39.36 -0.35 -10.53
N ASP A 310 -39.74 0.08 -11.73
CA ASP A 310 -38.90 -0.11 -12.92
C ASP A 310 -37.64 0.78 -12.81
N PRO A 311 -36.39 0.23 -12.78
CA PRO A 311 -35.15 1.01 -12.64
C PRO A 311 -34.84 1.87 -13.86
N ALA A 312 -35.68 1.86 -14.91
CA ALA A 312 -35.51 2.64 -16.13
C ALA A 312 -36.56 3.76 -16.30
N GLY A 313 -37.18 4.21 -15.20
CA GLY A 313 -38.07 5.35 -15.16
C GLY A 313 -37.38 6.64 -14.76
#